data_6df8ff88979ae3d0951321af3eab6569
#
_entry.id   6df8ff88979ae3d0951321af3eab6569
#
_cell.length_a   1.000
_cell.length_b   1.000
_cell.length_c   1.000
_cell.angle_alpha   90.00
_cell.angle_beta   90.00
_cell.angle_gamma   90.00
#
_symmetry.space_group_name_H-M   'P 1'
#
loop_
_entity.id
_entity.type
_entity.pdbx_description
1 polymer ?
#
loop_
_entity_poly.entity_id
_entity_poly.type
_entity_poly.pdbx_seq_one_letter_code
_entity_poly.pdbx_strand_id
1 'polypeptide(L)'
;NNREKYAEYLPPVWKNMTEEAKQSGHGGMDGITVGEFIRALKTSGEMPVDVYDAAAWMSISALSEESIATGCVVPVPDFTDGKWVTRKSKDVIELE
;
A
#
# COMPACT_ATOMS: atom_id res chain seq x y z
N ASN A 1 -8.38 23.78 2.12
CA ASN A 1 -8.01 22.40 2.33
C ASN A 1 -8.70 21.53 1.28
N ASN A 2 -7.93 20.90 0.37
CA ASN A 2 -8.52 20.12 -0.73
C ASN A 2 -9.25 18.84 -0.25
N ARG A 3 -9.04 18.40 0.99
CA ARG A 3 -9.70 17.20 1.53
C ARG A 3 -11.22 17.30 1.56
N GLU A 4 -11.77 18.45 1.90
CA GLU A 4 -13.22 18.64 1.93
C GLU A 4 -13.84 18.56 0.54
N LYS A 5 -13.15 19.10 -0.46
CA LYS A 5 -13.59 19.10 -1.86
C LYS A 5 -13.70 17.69 -2.45
N TYR A 6 -12.89 16.75 -1.98
CA TYR A 6 -12.81 15.38 -2.49
C TYR A 6 -13.26 14.33 -1.47
N ALA A 7 -13.95 14.75 -0.39
CA ALA A 7 -14.42 13.85 0.66
C ALA A 7 -15.36 12.74 0.14
N GLU A 8 -16.12 13.02 -0.89
CA GLU A 8 -17.02 12.06 -1.52
C GLU A 8 -16.31 10.86 -2.17
N TYR A 9 -15.05 11.06 -2.59
CA TYR A 9 -14.24 10.02 -3.22
C TYR A 9 -13.40 9.19 -2.24
N LEU A 10 -13.44 9.54 -0.94
CA LEU A 10 -12.71 8.76 0.06
C LEU A 10 -13.37 7.40 0.26
N PRO A 11 -12.57 6.33 0.41
CA PRO A 11 -13.06 5.03 0.82
C PRO A 11 -13.86 5.10 2.15
N PRO A 12 -14.82 4.20 2.37
CA PRO A 12 -15.65 4.20 3.58
C PRO A 12 -14.85 4.22 4.88
N VAL A 13 -13.74 3.48 4.98
CA VAL A 13 -12.86 3.48 6.15
C VAL A 13 -12.41 4.88 6.57
N TRP A 14 -12.10 5.73 5.59
CA TRP A 14 -11.68 7.10 5.87
C TRP A 14 -12.86 8.02 6.21
N LYS A 15 -14.02 7.79 5.60
CA LYS A 15 -15.25 8.55 5.90
C LYS A 15 -15.75 8.27 7.29
N ASN A 16 -15.68 7.02 7.72
CA ASN A 16 -16.24 6.55 8.99
C ASN A 16 -15.22 6.60 10.15
N MET A 17 -14.01 7.08 9.90
CA MET A 17 -12.98 7.16 10.92
C MET A 17 -13.34 8.16 12.02
N THR A 18 -13.25 7.73 13.28
CA THR A 18 -13.48 8.61 14.44
C THR A 18 -12.37 9.66 14.59
N GLU A 19 -12.64 10.74 15.31
CA GLU A 19 -11.62 11.77 15.54
C GLU A 19 -10.45 11.24 16.37
N GLU A 20 -10.69 10.33 17.33
CA GLU A 20 -9.63 9.66 18.07
C GLU A 20 -8.75 8.80 17.15
N ALA A 21 -9.36 8.05 16.22
CA ALA A 21 -8.63 7.25 15.26
C ALA A 21 -7.78 8.12 14.32
N LYS A 22 -8.26 9.30 13.92
CA LYS A 22 -7.50 10.26 13.10
C LYS A 22 -6.29 10.85 13.82
N GLN A 23 -6.32 10.88 15.16
CA GLN A 23 -5.20 11.35 15.98
C GLN A 23 -4.14 10.26 16.22
N SER A 24 -4.45 9.01 15.95
CA SER A 24 -3.46 7.94 15.98
C SER A 24 -2.48 8.09 14.80
N GLY A 25 -1.27 7.56 14.91
CA GLY A 25 -0.12 7.78 14.02
C GLY A 25 -0.46 7.98 12.54
N HIS A 26 0.19 8.95 11.93
CA HIS A 26 0.03 9.36 10.52
C HIS A 26 -1.44 9.63 10.10
N GLY A 27 -2.24 10.23 10.98
CA GLY A 27 -3.63 10.57 10.68
C GLY A 27 -4.57 9.36 10.62
N GLY A 28 -4.26 8.30 11.36
CA GLY A 28 -5.02 7.06 11.42
C GLY A 28 -4.53 5.94 10.50
N MET A 29 -3.56 6.21 9.63
CA MET A 29 -3.02 5.21 8.70
C MET A 29 -2.41 4.00 9.42
N ASP A 30 -1.66 4.23 10.49
CA ASP A 30 -0.99 3.15 11.23
C ASP A 30 -2.02 2.18 11.83
N GLY A 31 -3.11 2.72 12.37
CA GLY A 31 -4.22 1.91 12.90
C GLY A 31 -4.87 1.01 11.86
N ILE A 32 -5.10 1.53 10.66
CA ILE A 32 -5.65 0.76 9.54
C ILE A 32 -4.66 -0.34 9.12
N THR A 33 -3.41 0.02 8.90
CA THR A 33 -2.38 -0.91 8.40
C THR A 33 -2.16 -2.06 9.37
N VAL A 34 -1.98 -1.75 10.66
CA VAL A 34 -1.79 -2.76 11.71
C VAL A 34 -3.08 -3.58 11.91
N GLY A 35 -4.24 -2.95 11.85
CA GLY A 35 -5.54 -3.61 11.95
C GLY A 35 -5.72 -4.66 10.86
N GLU A 36 -5.42 -4.33 9.62
CA GLU A 36 -5.50 -5.26 8.48
C GLU A 36 -4.50 -6.42 8.60
N PHE A 37 -3.29 -6.15 9.05
CA PHE A 37 -2.31 -7.19 9.35
C PHE A 37 -2.83 -8.18 10.39
N ILE A 38 -3.37 -7.67 11.51
CA ILE A 38 -3.94 -8.52 12.59
C ILE A 38 -5.16 -9.29 12.07
N ARG A 39 -6.01 -8.65 11.27
CA ARG A 39 -7.17 -9.31 10.66
C ARG A 39 -6.73 -10.48 9.79
N ALA A 40 -5.77 -10.28 8.90
CA ALA A 40 -5.23 -11.33 8.04
C ALA A 40 -4.66 -12.50 8.84
N LEU A 41 -3.93 -12.22 9.92
CA LEU A 41 -3.41 -13.26 10.82
C LEU A 41 -4.55 -14.08 11.50
N LYS A 42 -5.57 -13.40 12.02
CA LYS A 42 -6.69 -14.06 12.73
C LYS A 42 -7.56 -14.91 11.81
N THR A 43 -7.72 -14.49 10.57
CA THR A 43 -8.57 -15.18 9.59
C THR A 43 -7.79 -16.18 8.73
N SER A 44 -6.48 -16.30 8.94
CA SER A 44 -5.58 -17.03 8.04
C SER A 44 -5.73 -16.58 6.58
N GLY A 45 -6.09 -15.32 6.40
CA GLY A 45 -6.28 -14.69 5.10
C GLY A 45 -4.96 -14.26 4.45
N GLU A 46 -5.07 -13.82 3.23
CA GLU A 46 -3.93 -13.25 2.51
C GLU A 46 -3.58 -11.87 3.07
N MET A 47 -2.29 -11.57 3.14
CA MET A 47 -1.81 -10.26 3.51
C MET A 47 -2.16 -9.25 2.41
N PRO A 48 -2.64 -8.05 2.75
CA PRO A 48 -2.93 -7.00 1.76
C PRO A 48 -1.71 -6.63 0.92
N VAL A 49 -0.55 -6.58 1.57
CA VAL A 49 0.76 -6.35 0.96
C VAL A 49 1.62 -7.58 1.21
N ASP A 50 2.11 -8.19 0.16
CA ASP A 50 2.99 -9.35 0.26
C ASP A 50 4.47 -9.00 0.00
N VAL A 51 5.32 -10.02 0.08
CA VAL A 51 6.75 -9.88 -0.15
C VAL A 51 7.08 -9.39 -1.57
N TYR A 52 6.26 -9.72 -2.55
CA TYR A 52 6.48 -9.29 -3.94
C TYR A 52 6.16 -7.81 -4.13
N ASP A 53 5.09 -7.31 -3.46
CA ASP A 53 4.80 -5.87 -3.41
C ASP A 53 5.93 -5.11 -2.74
N ALA A 54 6.38 -5.58 -1.58
CA ALA A 54 7.46 -4.96 -0.83
C ALA A 54 8.76 -4.92 -1.65
N ALA A 55 9.13 -6.02 -2.32
CA ALA A 55 10.30 -6.08 -3.17
C ALA A 55 10.20 -5.11 -4.35
N ALA A 56 9.06 -5.08 -5.04
CA ALA A 56 8.82 -4.17 -6.16
C ALA A 56 8.91 -2.69 -5.73
N TRP A 57 8.31 -2.34 -4.60
CA TRP A 57 8.37 -0.97 -4.09
C TRP A 57 9.77 -0.55 -3.64
N MET A 58 10.48 -1.42 -2.94
CA MET A 58 11.84 -1.13 -2.47
C MET A 58 12.85 -1.03 -3.60
N SER A 59 12.63 -1.74 -4.71
CA SER A 59 13.51 -1.66 -5.88
C SER A 59 13.57 -0.27 -6.50
N ILE A 60 12.51 0.53 -6.37
CA ILE A 60 12.43 1.88 -6.91
C ILE A 60 13.57 2.75 -6.35
N SER A 61 13.94 2.59 -5.09
CA SER A 61 15.02 3.37 -4.48
C SER A 61 16.36 3.12 -5.17
N ALA A 62 16.75 1.86 -5.33
CA ALA A 62 18.01 1.49 -5.97
C ALA A 62 18.04 1.87 -7.47
N LEU A 63 16.94 1.60 -8.18
CA LEU A 63 16.82 1.92 -9.60
C LEU A 63 16.79 3.44 -9.86
N SER A 64 16.21 4.21 -8.94
CA SER A 64 16.24 5.67 -9.01
C SER A 64 17.66 6.21 -8.82
N GLU A 65 18.42 5.66 -7.89
CA GLU A 65 19.82 6.02 -7.66
C GLU A 65 20.67 5.77 -8.93
N GLU A 66 20.51 4.61 -9.56
CA GLU A 66 21.17 4.27 -10.82
C GLU A 66 20.76 5.24 -11.94
N SER A 67 19.47 5.52 -12.09
CA SER A 67 18.96 6.45 -13.09
C SER A 67 19.52 7.88 -12.91
N ILE A 68 19.60 8.35 -11.67
CA ILE A 68 20.19 9.67 -11.36
C ILE A 68 21.68 9.68 -11.67
N ALA A 69 22.41 8.63 -11.27
CA ALA A 69 23.86 8.56 -11.48
C ALA A 69 24.25 8.48 -12.97
N THR A 70 23.45 7.79 -13.77
CA THR A 70 23.72 7.60 -15.21
C THR A 70 23.03 8.61 -16.11
N GLY A 71 22.03 9.33 -15.63
CA GLY A 71 21.16 10.20 -16.42
C GLY A 71 20.30 9.45 -17.45
N CYS A 72 20.13 8.15 -17.27
CA CYS A 72 19.43 7.26 -18.22
C CYS A 72 18.16 6.67 -17.61
N VAL A 73 17.25 6.26 -18.48
CA VAL A 73 16.12 5.41 -18.10
C VAL A 73 16.63 4.03 -17.70
N VAL A 74 16.28 3.57 -16.52
CA VAL A 74 16.62 2.25 -16.01
C VAL A 74 15.39 1.36 -16.04
N PRO A 75 15.44 0.18 -16.69
CA PRO A 75 14.31 -0.74 -16.69
C PRO A 75 14.11 -1.34 -15.29
N VAL A 76 12.84 -1.52 -14.90
CA VAL A 76 12.51 -2.25 -13.68
C VAL A 76 12.58 -3.76 -13.97
N PRO A 77 13.53 -4.51 -13.39
CA PRO A 77 13.62 -5.94 -13.61
C PRO A 77 12.47 -6.67 -12.88
N ASP A 78 12.08 -7.81 -13.41
CA ASP A 78 11.13 -8.68 -12.73
C ASP A 78 11.85 -9.53 -11.67
N PHE A 79 11.71 -9.13 -10.40
CA PHE A 79 12.30 -9.86 -9.26
C PHE A 79 11.48 -11.08 -8.84
N THR A 80 10.32 -11.30 -9.44
CA THR A 80 9.32 -12.26 -8.96
C THR A 80 9.13 -13.45 -9.88
N ASP A 81 9.90 -13.51 -10.96
CA ASP A 81 9.76 -14.55 -12.00
C ASP A 81 8.31 -14.59 -12.56
N GLY A 82 7.78 -13.41 -12.88
CA GLY A 82 6.42 -13.23 -13.40
C GLY A 82 5.30 -13.34 -12.35
N LYS A 83 5.60 -13.74 -11.13
CA LYS A 83 4.58 -14.02 -10.12
C LYS A 83 3.82 -12.77 -9.69
N TRP A 84 4.46 -11.63 -9.63
CA TRP A 84 3.79 -10.39 -9.25
C TRP A 84 2.75 -9.94 -10.27
N VAL A 85 3.01 -10.16 -11.55
CA VAL A 85 2.10 -9.80 -12.65
C VAL A 85 0.98 -10.81 -12.83
N THR A 86 1.27 -12.11 -12.64
CA THR A 86 0.32 -13.21 -12.91
C THR A 86 -0.53 -13.60 -11.71
N ARG A 87 -0.20 -13.14 -10.50
CA ARG A 87 -1.02 -13.40 -9.31
C ARG A 87 -2.42 -12.78 -9.46
N LYS A 88 -3.39 -13.31 -8.75
CA LYS A 88 -4.70 -12.67 -8.64
C LYS A 88 -4.51 -11.24 -8.12
N SER A 89 -5.27 -10.31 -8.71
CA SER A 89 -5.42 -8.98 -8.13
C SER A 89 -5.92 -9.14 -6.70
N LYS A 90 -5.24 -8.53 -5.76
CA LYS A 90 -5.71 -8.47 -4.39
C LYS A 90 -6.67 -7.29 -4.31
N ASP A 91 -7.90 -7.54 -3.92
CA ASP A 91 -8.79 -6.48 -3.52
C ASP A 91 -8.17 -5.84 -2.28
N VAL A 92 -7.68 -4.64 -2.49
CA VAL A 92 -7.03 -3.88 -1.44
C VAL A 92 -8.11 -3.43 -0.48
N ILE A 93 -8.26 -4.16 0.62
CA ILE A 93 -9.09 -3.81 1.75
C ILE A 93 -10.58 -3.80 1.37
N GLU A 94 -11.31 -4.86 1.70
CA GLU A 94 -12.75 -4.74 1.91
C GLU A 94 -12.96 -3.80 3.08
N LEU A 95 -13.03 -2.53 2.76
CA LEU A 95 -13.31 -1.46 3.70
C LEU A 95 -14.82 -1.33 3.83
N GLU A 96 -15.43 -2.30 4.53
CA GLU A 96 -16.79 -2.12 5.03
C GLU A 96 -16.86 -1.00 6.08
#